data_5c38a96f38ef7fe4e34c325cc70bbcb7
#
_entry.id   5c38a96f38ef7fe4e34c325cc70bbcb7
#
_cell.length_a   1.000
_cell.length_b   1.000
_cell.length_c   1.000
_cell.angle_alpha   90.00
_cell.angle_beta   90.00
_cell.angle_gamma   90.00
#
_symmetry.space_group_name_H-M   'P 1'
#
loop_
_entity.id
_entity.type
_entity.pdbx_description
1 polymer ?
#
loop_
_entity_poly.entity_id
_entity_poly.type
_entity_poly.pdbx_seq_one_letter_code
_entity_poly.pdbx_strand_id
1 'polypeptide(L)'
;MSEITIEHNVTPVKLDAMDVDCWPTWTKEVSTFEWTYNDNEMCYILEGEAIITPFDGKPVTIQRGDLIRFPAGMSCTWQITEAIEKHYLIK
;
A
#
# COMPACT_ATOMS: atom_id res chain seq x y z
N MET A 1 10.67 6.98 14.14
CA MET A 1 9.54 6.10 14.26
C MET A 1 8.79 6.01 12.95
N SER A 2 8.52 4.80 12.51
CA SER A 2 7.94 4.58 11.19
C SER A 2 6.44 4.38 11.31
N GLU A 3 5.67 5.14 10.52
CA GLU A 3 4.22 5.01 10.53
C GLU A 3 3.71 4.90 9.10
N ILE A 4 2.74 4.02 8.92
CA ILE A 4 1.99 3.93 7.68
C ILE A 4 1.00 5.09 7.66
N THR A 5 0.96 5.82 6.55
CA THR A 5 -0.02 6.88 6.34
C THR A 5 -1.01 6.42 5.30
N ILE A 6 -2.31 6.50 5.60
CA ILE A 6 -3.36 6.06 4.69
C ILE A 6 -4.33 7.20 4.44
N GLU A 7 -4.65 7.41 3.17
CA GLU A 7 -5.69 8.34 2.76
C GLU A 7 -6.76 7.54 2.01
N HIS A 8 -7.99 7.57 2.54
CA HIS A 8 -9.12 6.82 1.97
C HIS A 8 -9.85 7.64 0.93
N ASN A 9 -10.38 6.98 -0.09
CA ASN A 9 -11.25 7.61 -1.10
C ASN A 9 -10.61 8.83 -1.74
N VAL A 10 -9.38 8.68 -2.19
CA VAL A 10 -8.62 9.76 -2.82
C VAL A 10 -9.34 10.22 -4.07
N THR A 11 -9.42 11.55 -4.26
CA THR A 11 -10.15 12.12 -5.40
C THR A 11 -9.40 11.89 -6.71
N PRO A 12 -10.11 11.78 -7.84
CA PRO A 12 -9.46 11.69 -9.15
C PRO A 12 -8.53 12.86 -9.45
N VAL A 13 -8.86 14.06 -8.97
CA VAL A 13 -8.01 15.24 -9.17
C VAL A 13 -6.65 15.05 -8.53
N LYS A 14 -6.61 14.51 -7.31
CA LYS A 14 -5.35 14.25 -6.62
C LYS A 14 -4.55 13.16 -7.32
N LEU A 15 -5.22 12.09 -7.74
CA LEU A 15 -4.56 10.99 -8.45
C LEU A 15 -3.94 11.49 -9.76
N ASP A 16 -4.65 12.35 -10.50
CA ASP A 16 -4.12 12.96 -11.72
C ASP A 16 -2.91 13.83 -11.42
N ALA A 17 -2.97 14.63 -10.36
CA ALA A 17 -1.87 15.52 -9.99
C ALA A 17 -0.61 14.74 -9.63
N MET A 18 -0.76 13.51 -9.15
CA MET A 18 0.36 12.64 -8.77
C MET A 18 0.76 11.68 -9.89
N ASP A 19 0.06 11.70 -11.03
CA ASP A 19 0.30 10.78 -12.15
C ASP A 19 0.24 9.31 -11.74
N VAL A 20 -0.68 8.96 -10.86
CA VAL A 20 -0.77 7.60 -10.30
C VAL A 20 -0.93 6.56 -11.39
N ASP A 21 -1.70 6.86 -12.44
CA ASP A 21 -1.91 5.93 -13.55
C ASP A 21 -0.66 5.67 -14.38
N CYS A 22 0.40 6.47 -14.19
CA CYS A 22 1.70 6.25 -14.83
C CYS A 22 2.63 5.39 -13.97
N TRP A 23 2.28 5.11 -12.72
CA TRP A 23 3.10 4.29 -11.83
C TRP A 23 3.01 2.82 -12.25
N PRO A 24 4.06 2.03 -12.03
CA PRO A 24 3.98 0.59 -12.32
C PRO A 24 2.89 -0.08 -11.48
N THR A 25 2.45 -1.24 -11.95
CA THR A 25 1.42 -2.02 -11.26
C THR A 25 2.03 -3.31 -10.71
N TRP A 26 1.37 -3.84 -9.69
CA TRP A 26 1.77 -5.09 -9.02
C TRP A 26 0.51 -5.83 -8.61
N THR A 27 0.52 -7.13 -8.82
CA THR A 27 -0.62 -7.99 -8.46
C THR A 27 -0.13 -9.13 -7.58
N LYS A 28 -1.01 -9.57 -6.67
CA LYS A 28 -0.68 -10.70 -5.80
C LYS A 28 -1.97 -11.36 -5.34
N GLU A 29 -1.99 -12.70 -5.38
CA GLU A 29 -3.13 -13.46 -4.93
C GLU A 29 -3.25 -13.46 -3.41
N VAL A 30 -4.37 -13.96 -2.90
CA VAL A 30 -4.58 -14.16 -1.46
C VAL A 30 -3.40 -14.95 -0.90
N SER A 31 -2.74 -14.37 0.08
CA SER A 31 -1.52 -14.94 0.66
C SER A 31 -1.10 -14.16 1.89
N THR A 32 -0.14 -14.68 2.64
CA THR A 32 0.44 -13.99 3.80
C THR A 32 1.95 -14.07 3.67
N PHE A 33 2.62 -12.92 3.81
CA PHE A 33 4.08 -12.87 3.68
C PHE A 33 4.62 -11.68 4.46
N GLU A 34 5.91 -11.74 4.79
CA GLU A 34 6.62 -10.63 5.44
C GLU A 34 7.31 -9.77 4.39
N TRP A 35 7.39 -8.48 4.68
CA TRP A 35 8.00 -7.53 3.76
C TRP A 35 8.75 -6.44 4.51
N THR A 36 9.91 -6.06 3.99
CA THR A 36 10.69 -4.95 4.53
C THR A 36 10.87 -3.91 3.43
N TYR A 37 10.56 -2.67 3.74
CA TYR A 37 10.69 -1.56 2.79
C TYR A 37 12.10 -0.98 2.90
N ASN A 38 12.87 -1.06 1.80
CA ASN A 38 14.20 -0.45 1.75
C ASN A 38 14.13 1.04 1.44
N ASP A 39 13.07 1.47 0.78
CA ASP A 39 12.84 2.86 0.39
C ASP A 39 11.43 3.26 0.78
N ASN A 40 11.16 4.56 0.78
CA ASN A 40 9.78 5.01 0.90
C ASN A 40 9.00 4.54 -0.31
N GLU A 41 7.81 4.01 -0.08
CA GLU A 41 6.97 3.51 -1.17
C GLU A 41 5.56 4.05 -1.00
N MET A 42 4.96 4.51 -2.10
CA MET A 42 3.55 4.88 -2.15
C MET A 42 2.81 3.85 -2.97
N CYS A 43 1.60 3.50 -2.52
CA CYS A 43 0.74 2.55 -3.22
C CYS A 43 -0.66 3.11 -3.34
N TYR A 44 -1.27 2.89 -4.49
CA TYR A 44 -2.70 3.15 -4.67
C TYR A 44 -3.39 1.84 -5.02
N ILE A 45 -4.39 1.45 -4.23
CA ILE A 45 -5.04 0.14 -4.36
C ILE A 45 -6.15 0.24 -5.39
N LEU A 46 -6.01 -0.51 -6.48
CA LEU A 46 -7.00 -0.58 -7.56
C LEU A 46 -8.07 -1.62 -7.26
N GLU A 47 -7.67 -2.77 -6.71
CA GLU A 47 -8.57 -3.88 -6.41
C GLU A 47 -8.04 -4.61 -5.19
N GLY A 48 -8.97 -5.20 -4.42
CA GLY A 48 -8.62 -6.12 -3.37
C GLY A 48 -8.54 -5.50 -1.99
N GLU A 49 -8.09 -6.32 -1.03
CA GLU A 49 -8.01 -5.92 0.38
C GLU A 49 -6.85 -6.65 1.04
N ALA A 50 -6.18 -5.97 1.95
CA ALA A 50 -5.11 -6.57 2.72
C ALA A 50 -5.06 -5.97 4.12
N ILE A 51 -4.53 -6.77 5.06
CA ILE A 51 -4.25 -6.32 6.42
C ILE A 51 -2.74 -6.23 6.54
N ILE A 52 -2.25 -5.05 6.90
CA ILE A 52 -0.83 -4.78 7.05
C ILE A 52 -0.54 -4.63 8.54
N THR A 53 0.34 -5.47 9.07
CA THR A 53 0.71 -5.42 10.48
C THR A 53 2.18 -5.09 10.61
N PRO A 54 2.53 -3.83 10.95
CA PRO A 54 3.93 -3.50 11.25
C PRO A 54 4.42 -4.28 12.47
N PHE A 55 5.71 -4.60 12.50
CA PHE A 55 6.27 -5.37 13.63
C PHE A 55 6.10 -4.67 14.97
N ASP A 56 6.11 -3.34 14.97
CA ASP A 56 6.01 -2.55 16.19
C ASP A 56 4.71 -1.74 16.25
N GLY A 57 3.68 -2.14 15.48
CA GLY A 57 2.46 -1.38 15.38
C GLY A 57 1.22 -2.24 15.30
N LYS A 58 0.09 -1.59 15.14
CA LYS A 58 -1.22 -2.24 15.07
C LYS A 58 -1.58 -2.56 13.62
N PRO A 59 -2.39 -3.60 13.41
CA PRO A 59 -2.88 -3.92 12.06
C PRO A 59 -3.66 -2.76 11.46
N VAL A 60 -3.47 -2.52 10.17
CA VAL A 60 -4.29 -1.58 9.40
C VAL A 60 -4.83 -2.29 8.18
N THR A 61 -6.06 -2.00 7.81
CA THR A 61 -6.69 -2.58 6.63
C THR A 61 -6.61 -1.59 5.49
N ILE A 62 -6.15 -2.06 4.34
CA ILE A 62 -6.10 -1.25 3.12
C ILE A 62 -6.99 -1.92 2.07
N GLN A 63 -7.61 -1.11 1.22
CA GLN A 63 -8.56 -1.61 0.24
C GLN A 63 -8.65 -0.65 -0.94
N ARG A 64 -9.43 -1.04 -1.95
CA ARG A 64 -9.66 -0.25 -3.14
C ARG A 64 -9.94 1.21 -2.80
N GLY A 65 -9.24 2.11 -3.47
CA GLY A 65 -9.39 3.55 -3.27
C GLY A 65 -8.46 4.17 -2.25
N ASP A 66 -7.64 3.35 -1.58
CA ASP A 66 -6.71 3.85 -0.57
C ASP A 66 -5.37 4.19 -1.19
N LEU A 67 -4.81 5.32 -0.76
CA LEU A 67 -3.45 5.74 -1.06
C LEU A 67 -2.64 5.59 0.21
N ILE A 68 -1.57 4.79 0.16
CA ILE A 68 -0.79 4.43 1.34
C ILE A 68 0.65 4.86 1.14
N ARG A 69 1.25 5.41 2.20
CA ARG A 69 2.69 5.68 2.23
C ARG A 69 3.34 4.76 3.26
N PHE A 70 4.32 3.97 2.79
CA PHE A 70 5.12 3.10 3.65
C PHE A 70 6.49 3.71 3.82
N PRO A 71 6.95 3.91 5.06
CA PRO A 71 8.27 4.52 5.28
C PRO A 71 9.39 3.51 5.06
N ALA A 72 10.54 4.02 4.62
CA ALA A 72 11.76 3.22 4.48
C ALA A 72 12.15 2.60 5.81
N GLY A 73 12.62 1.37 5.77
CA GLY A 73 13.10 0.65 6.96
C GLY A 73 12.03 -0.08 7.74
N MET A 74 10.77 0.06 7.35
CA MET A 74 9.68 -0.62 8.07
C MET A 74 9.57 -2.06 7.64
N SER A 75 9.42 -2.97 8.62
CA SER A 75 9.08 -4.37 8.36
C SER A 75 7.65 -4.62 8.82
N CYS A 76 6.94 -5.43 8.05
CA CYS A 76 5.54 -5.69 8.32
C CYS A 76 5.12 -7.04 7.76
N THR A 77 3.94 -7.50 8.16
CA THR A 77 3.30 -8.66 7.58
C THR A 77 2.14 -8.20 6.71
N TRP A 78 2.11 -8.68 5.49
CA TRP A 78 1.01 -8.49 4.55
C TRP A 78 0.12 -9.72 4.60
N GLN A 79 -1.15 -9.53 4.91
CA GLN A 79 -2.16 -10.58 4.81
C GLN A 79 -3.17 -10.15 3.76
N ILE A 80 -3.02 -10.69 2.55
CA ILE A 80 -3.93 -10.37 1.45
C ILE A 80 -5.17 -11.23 1.59
N THR A 81 -6.31 -10.58 1.85
CA THR A 81 -7.59 -11.26 2.05
C THR A 81 -8.41 -11.30 0.76
N GLU A 82 -8.16 -10.38 -0.17
CA GLU A 82 -8.69 -10.39 -1.53
C GLU A 82 -7.55 -10.01 -2.46
N ALA A 83 -7.43 -10.71 -3.58
CA ALA A 83 -6.32 -10.50 -4.51
C ALA A 83 -6.12 -9.01 -4.79
N ILE A 84 -4.86 -8.57 -4.66
CA ILE A 84 -4.49 -7.16 -4.76
C ILE A 84 -4.03 -6.82 -6.18
N GLU A 85 -4.48 -5.66 -6.64
CA GLU A 85 -3.89 -4.95 -7.77
C GLU A 85 -3.64 -3.52 -7.33
N LYS A 86 -2.42 -3.04 -7.50
CA LYS A 86 -2.06 -1.69 -7.05
C LYS A 86 -1.08 -1.03 -8.00
N HIS A 87 -1.10 0.29 -8.05
CA HIS A 87 0.01 1.10 -8.55
C HIS A 87 0.97 1.35 -7.40
N TYR A 88 2.27 1.42 -7.68
CA TYR A 88 3.26 1.73 -6.65
C TYR A 88 4.33 2.67 -7.19
N LEU A 89 4.94 3.44 -6.30
CA LEU A 89 6.04 4.34 -6.62
C LEU A 89 7.06 4.26 -5.50
N ILE A 90 8.29 3.94 -5.85
CA ILE A 90 9.41 3.88 -4.92
C ILE A 90 10.21 5.18 -5.03
N LYS A 91 10.51 5.78 -3.88
CA LYS A 91 11.23 7.05 -3.87
C LYS A 91 12.50 6.99 -3.05
#